data_2a95b63e34fef995ea3adbfaa315bbc8
#
_entry.id   2a95b63e34fef995ea3adbfaa315bbc8
#
_cell.length_a   1.000
_cell.length_b   1.000
_cell.length_c   1.000
_cell.angle_alpha   90.00
_cell.angle_beta   90.00
_cell.angle_gamma   90.00
#
_symmetry.space_group_name_H-M   'P 1'
#
loop_
_entity.id
_entity.type
_entity.pdbx_description
1 polymer ?
#
loop_
_entity_poly.entity_id
_entity_poly.type
_entity_poly.pdbx_seq_one_letter_code
_entity_poly.pdbx_strand_id
1 'polypeptide(L)'
;MSEPRSWLRRERRTQLTIVGHSPPHAGTSRRLRSTPDPSGRPPVLELLAHELVLRHAATRRDRIALVDGDTAITYGELAHRIAAIATGLQGRGVRKGDRVVVLIPMSPELYLVLLAVAAIGATAVFVEPKSTLSEIARAVRIARPRAFVAIPRAHALRAAFRDVGRVPLAVLVGPRLLARAAGAVALEDLEIEHDGAALPAVPMTADDPVLLTFSSGSTGAPKAATRSHAFLAAQHAAIERLVDRRSWRRSGRDPGRDDVDMSAFAIVVLSSLCAGVTAVLPPLGRGGVDDVDGAALVRVIDERGVSVLSGSPAFLAPIFDAARGRHLFGVRRVVSGGAPVPVAMCEAADEVLLPKGRFLVAYGSTEAEPIATIEASEVRRDTAAATRAGRGLCVGRPDPEIRLRLLAPAGGPLAIGPEGIDGLSVRDGEVGEVTVAGPHVNQTYYRNPAAVRATKVVDETGTVWHRTGDAGYLDGDGRLWIVGRIADTVRRGDRDYYPAAVEALAQELPGVERAALVADRAGGARLVVQAARGARDSRRITDHLAAAGVPVDAVAFARALPVDPRHRAKLDYRSIREEHSA
;
A
#
# COMPACT_ATOMS: atom_id res chain seq x y z
N MET A 1 -49.21 -14.48 7.08
CA MET A 1 -49.41 -14.72 5.63
C MET A 1 -49.70 -13.36 5.01
N SER A 2 -48.69 -12.68 4.52
CA SER A 2 -48.81 -11.50 3.65
C SER A 2 -47.44 -11.26 3.02
N GLU A 3 -47.43 -11.27 1.71
CA GLU A 3 -46.29 -11.39 0.79
C GLU A 3 -45.31 -10.22 0.84
N PRO A 4 -43.99 -10.46 0.63
CA PRO A 4 -43.06 -9.46 0.18
C PRO A 4 -42.71 -9.69 -1.29
N ARG A 5 -43.61 -9.37 -2.21
CA ARG A 5 -43.37 -9.58 -3.66
C ARG A 5 -43.63 -8.36 -4.56
N SER A 6 -43.64 -7.14 -4.05
CA SER A 6 -43.83 -5.94 -4.90
C SER A 6 -42.54 -5.17 -5.25
N TRP A 7 -41.43 -5.53 -4.64
CA TRP A 7 -40.13 -4.81 -4.77
C TRP A 7 -39.34 -5.15 -6.02
N LEU A 8 -39.43 -6.40 -6.48
CA LEU A 8 -38.59 -6.92 -7.57
C LEU A 8 -39.14 -6.69 -8.99
N ARG A 9 -40.35 -6.15 -9.14
CA ARG A 9 -40.98 -5.98 -10.47
C ARG A 9 -40.82 -4.60 -11.11
N ARG A 10 -40.25 -3.59 -10.44
CA ARG A 10 -40.09 -2.23 -10.99
C ARG A 10 -38.68 -1.89 -11.50
N GLU A 11 -37.68 -2.69 -11.24
CA GLU A 11 -36.30 -2.41 -11.66
C GLU A 11 -35.82 -3.10 -12.94
N ARG A 12 -36.70 -3.65 -13.75
CA ARG A 12 -36.34 -4.34 -15.00
C ARG A 12 -36.01 -3.41 -16.19
N ARG A 13 -35.83 -2.13 -15.95
CA ARG A 13 -35.40 -1.17 -17.00
C ARG A 13 -34.54 -0.07 -16.41
N THR A 14 -33.37 -0.43 -15.90
CA THR A 14 -32.39 0.62 -15.69
C THR A 14 -31.01 0.05 -16.04
N GLN A 15 -30.54 0.42 -17.24
CA GLN A 15 -29.18 0.91 -17.35
C GLN A 15 -28.80 1.52 -16.02
N LEU A 16 -27.57 1.33 -15.56
CA LEU A 16 -27.02 2.06 -14.42
C LEU A 16 -27.08 3.58 -14.69
N THR A 17 -28.29 4.14 -14.67
CA THR A 17 -28.57 5.57 -14.73
C THR A 17 -29.20 5.90 -13.37
N ILE A 18 -28.41 6.40 -12.46
CA ILE A 18 -28.90 6.99 -11.23
C ILE A 18 -29.44 8.37 -11.62
N VAL A 19 -30.77 8.49 -11.69
CA VAL A 19 -31.44 9.78 -11.93
C VAL A 19 -31.29 10.63 -10.66
N GLY A 20 -30.57 11.74 -10.78
CA GLY A 20 -30.46 12.76 -9.76
C GLY A 20 -31.74 13.56 -9.60
N HIS A 21 -32.13 13.82 -8.35
CA HIS A 21 -32.96 14.98 -7.99
C HIS A 21 -32.05 15.93 -7.22
N SER A 22 -31.77 17.06 -7.83
CA SER A 22 -31.14 18.22 -7.18
C SER A 22 -32.22 19.08 -6.51
N PRO A 23 -31.92 19.64 -5.34
CA PRO A 23 -32.49 20.95 -4.99
C PRO A 23 -31.43 22.05 -5.17
N PRO A 24 -31.83 23.27 -5.49
CA PRO A 24 -30.92 24.36 -5.79
C PRO A 24 -30.48 25.08 -4.53
N HIS A 25 -29.21 25.36 -4.37
CA HIS A 25 -28.78 26.61 -3.74
C HIS A 25 -27.32 26.93 -4.07
N ALA A 26 -27.17 28.07 -4.70
CA ALA A 26 -25.89 28.77 -4.88
C ALA A 26 -25.33 29.18 -3.51
N GLY A 27 -24.05 28.86 -3.28
CA GLY A 27 -23.30 29.27 -2.09
C GLY A 27 -21.81 29.35 -2.40
N THR A 28 -21.36 30.54 -2.77
CA THR A 28 -20.01 31.10 -2.75
C THR A 28 -18.89 30.22 -2.20
N SER A 29 -17.95 29.89 -3.08
CA SER A 29 -16.65 29.30 -2.77
C SER A 29 -15.84 30.21 -1.81
N ARG A 30 -15.85 29.92 -0.54
CA ARG A 30 -14.96 30.54 0.45
C ARG A 30 -13.63 29.78 0.40
N ARG A 31 -12.64 30.38 -0.25
CA ARG A 31 -11.23 29.97 -0.10
C ARG A 31 -10.87 30.02 1.37
N LEU A 32 -10.70 28.89 2.01
CA LEU A 32 -10.09 28.78 3.33
C LEU A 32 -8.59 29.11 3.16
N ARG A 33 -8.23 30.36 3.46
CA ARG A 33 -6.85 30.71 3.73
C ARG A 33 -6.49 30.06 5.05
N SER A 34 -5.48 29.16 5.05
CA SER A 34 -4.86 28.67 6.27
C SER A 34 -4.26 29.87 7.01
N THR A 35 -4.73 30.15 8.20
CA THR A 35 -4.09 31.09 9.12
C THR A 35 -2.76 30.50 9.55
N PRO A 36 -1.66 31.27 9.58
CA PRO A 36 -0.38 30.80 10.12
C PRO A 36 -0.54 30.43 11.60
N ASP A 37 0.08 29.32 12.00
CA ASP A 37 0.18 28.89 13.40
C ASP A 37 0.90 30.00 14.19
N PRO A 38 0.30 30.55 15.26
CA PRO A 38 0.92 31.62 16.05
C PRO A 38 2.15 31.17 16.86
N SER A 39 2.52 29.88 16.86
CA SER A 39 3.68 29.34 17.57
C SER A 39 5.01 29.49 16.82
N GLY A 40 5.02 29.97 15.57
CA GLY A 40 6.25 30.17 14.77
C GLY A 40 7.02 28.85 14.48
N ARG A 41 6.41 27.69 14.70
CA ARG A 41 7.02 26.39 14.33
C ARG A 41 6.81 26.16 12.83
N PRO A 42 7.87 25.77 12.09
CA PRO A 42 7.68 25.36 10.71
C PRO A 42 6.63 24.24 10.65
N PRO A 43 5.77 24.21 9.63
CA PRO A 43 4.84 23.12 9.45
C PRO A 43 5.63 21.81 9.41
N VAL A 44 5.06 20.74 10.00
CA VAL A 44 5.69 19.40 10.12
C VAL A 44 6.17 18.87 8.76
N LEU A 45 5.66 19.41 7.66
CA LEU A 45 6.02 19.11 6.28
C LEU A 45 7.44 19.54 5.84
N GLU A 46 8.15 20.35 6.62
CA GLU A 46 9.50 20.82 6.25
C GLU A 46 10.63 19.93 6.76
N LEU A 47 10.33 18.96 7.63
CA LEU A 47 11.34 18.07 8.19
C LEU A 47 11.50 16.78 7.40
N LEU A 48 12.74 16.44 7.11
CA LEU A 48 13.11 15.20 6.44
C LEU A 48 12.93 14.01 7.41
N ALA A 49 12.61 12.82 6.89
CA ALA A 49 12.34 11.66 7.72
C ALA A 49 13.47 11.35 8.74
N HIS A 50 14.74 11.43 8.32
CA HIS A 50 15.86 11.23 9.23
C HIS A 50 15.97 12.32 10.29
N GLU A 51 15.63 13.59 9.97
CA GLU A 51 15.64 14.71 10.93
C GLU A 51 14.57 14.54 12.02
N LEU A 52 13.39 13.99 11.67
CA LEU A 52 12.35 13.64 12.65
C LEU A 52 12.88 12.62 13.66
N VAL A 53 13.53 11.55 13.18
CA VAL A 53 14.12 10.51 14.03
C VAL A 53 15.22 11.09 14.92
N LEU A 54 16.11 11.93 14.37
CA LEU A 54 17.20 12.59 15.12
C LEU A 54 16.66 13.56 16.19
N ARG A 55 15.56 14.26 15.91
CA ARG A 55 14.88 15.09 16.90
C ARG A 55 14.39 14.27 18.09
N HIS A 56 13.82 13.08 17.83
CA HIS A 56 13.42 12.18 18.91
C HIS A 56 14.63 11.65 19.69
N ALA A 57 15.74 11.36 19.01
CA ALA A 57 16.99 10.98 19.66
C ALA A 57 17.53 12.08 20.59
N ALA A 58 17.42 13.35 20.18
CA ALA A 58 17.85 14.47 21.01
C ALA A 58 16.95 14.72 22.23
N THR A 59 15.65 14.43 22.15
CA THR A 59 14.67 14.74 23.20
C THR A 59 14.25 13.55 24.06
N ARG A 60 14.45 12.32 23.55
CA ARG A 60 13.97 11.06 24.14
C ARG A 60 15.00 9.95 23.92
N ARG A 61 16.26 10.22 24.23
CA ARG A 61 17.41 9.35 23.92
C ARG A 61 17.21 7.88 24.32
N ASP A 62 16.72 7.66 25.53
CA ASP A 62 16.60 6.32 26.14
C ASP A 62 15.30 5.60 25.78
N ARG A 63 14.43 6.25 25.00
CA ARG A 63 13.22 5.62 24.53
C ARG A 63 13.54 4.53 23.50
N ILE A 64 12.90 3.36 23.64
CA ILE A 64 12.97 2.30 22.64
C ILE A 64 12.33 2.78 21.33
N ALA A 65 13.09 2.69 20.26
CA ALA A 65 12.67 3.01 18.89
C ALA A 65 12.21 1.76 18.14
N LEU A 66 13.02 0.70 18.19
CA LEU A 66 12.76 -0.57 17.48
C LEU A 66 12.90 -1.75 18.41
N VAL A 67 12.03 -2.76 18.22
CA VAL A 67 12.11 -4.07 18.85
C VAL A 67 12.07 -5.14 17.78
N ASP A 68 13.03 -6.05 17.78
CA ASP A 68 13.11 -7.23 16.92
C ASP A 68 13.46 -8.46 17.77
N GLY A 69 12.48 -9.33 17.99
CA GLY A 69 12.59 -10.41 18.97
C GLY A 69 12.95 -9.88 20.37
N ASP A 70 14.09 -10.31 20.90
CA ASP A 70 14.60 -9.87 22.19
C ASP A 70 15.52 -8.64 22.12
N THR A 71 15.82 -8.18 20.90
CA THR A 71 16.68 -7.02 20.69
C THR A 71 15.84 -5.74 20.71
N ALA A 72 16.25 -4.76 21.52
CA ALA A 72 15.66 -3.45 21.57
C ALA A 72 16.73 -2.39 21.27
N ILE A 73 16.40 -1.42 20.43
CA ILE A 73 17.28 -0.31 20.05
C ILE A 73 16.59 0.99 20.47
N THR A 74 17.30 1.81 21.24
CA THR A 74 16.81 3.14 21.65
C THR A 74 16.93 4.16 20.51
N TYR A 75 16.22 5.30 20.61
CA TYR A 75 16.39 6.41 19.66
C TYR A 75 17.82 6.95 19.67
N GLY A 76 18.49 6.97 20.84
CA GLY A 76 19.88 7.38 20.95
C GLY A 76 20.83 6.47 20.21
N GLU A 77 20.69 5.15 20.38
CA GLU A 77 21.46 4.13 19.65
C GLU A 77 21.17 4.16 18.15
N LEU A 78 19.89 4.31 17.78
CA LEU A 78 19.49 4.41 16.39
C LEU A 78 20.18 5.60 15.69
N ALA A 79 20.17 6.79 16.32
CA ALA A 79 20.83 7.98 15.78
C ALA A 79 22.36 7.83 15.69
N HIS A 80 22.96 7.22 16.70
CA HIS A 80 24.41 6.95 16.73
C HIS A 80 24.82 6.03 15.57
N ARG A 81 24.15 4.90 15.40
CA ARG A 81 24.42 3.94 14.32
C ARG A 81 24.14 4.53 12.93
N ILE A 82 23.06 5.34 12.79
CA ILE A 82 22.78 6.07 11.53
C ILE A 82 23.95 6.99 11.17
N ALA A 83 24.50 7.75 12.12
CA ALA A 83 25.61 8.66 11.87
C ALA A 83 26.87 7.89 11.45
N ALA A 84 27.21 6.80 12.11
CA ALA A 84 28.34 5.95 11.76
C ALA A 84 28.22 5.35 10.35
N ILE A 85 27.06 4.76 10.01
CA ILE A 85 26.81 4.19 8.67
C ILE A 85 26.86 5.29 7.60
N ALA A 86 26.23 6.45 7.85
CA ALA A 86 26.21 7.59 6.93
C ALA A 86 27.64 8.08 6.62
N THR A 87 28.45 8.28 7.66
CA THR A 87 29.87 8.68 7.53
C THR A 87 30.68 7.61 6.80
N GLY A 88 30.47 6.33 7.14
CA GLY A 88 31.13 5.21 6.48
C GLY A 88 30.81 5.10 4.99
N LEU A 89 29.55 5.28 4.60
CA LEU A 89 29.13 5.29 3.20
C LEU A 89 29.75 6.48 2.44
N GLN A 90 29.78 7.68 3.06
CA GLN A 90 30.42 8.85 2.46
C GLN A 90 31.94 8.64 2.33
N GLY A 91 32.62 8.09 3.33
CA GLY A 91 34.04 7.76 3.29
C GLY A 91 34.38 6.83 2.13
N ARG A 92 33.43 5.96 1.76
CA ARG A 92 33.56 5.04 0.61
C ARG A 92 33.00 5.58 -0.70
N GLY A 93 32.76 6.89 -0.77
CA GLY A 93 32.49 7.61 -2.01
C GLY A 93 31.02 7.64 -2.42
N VAL A 94 30.06 7.32 -1.54
CA VAL A 94 28.63 7.62 -1.78
C VAL A 94 28.40 9.11 -1.54
N ARG A 95 27.69 9.77 -2.43
CA ARG A 95 27.44 11.22 -2.39
C ARG A 95 25.95 11.51 -2.58
N LYS A 96 25.55 12.74 -2.28
CA LYS A 96 24.21 13.28 -2.61
C LYS A 96 23.86 12.97 -4.07
N GLY A 97 22.63 12.50 -4.29
CA GLY A 97 22.13 12.14 -5.62
C GLY A 97 22.56 10.75 -6.12
N ASP A 98 23.44 10.03 -5.42
CA ASP A 98 23.74 8.64 -5.74
C ASP A 98 22.56 7.71 -5.36
N ARG A 99 22.49 6.55 -6.01
CA ARG A 99 21.51 5.51 -5.71
C ARG A 99 22.20 4.39 -4.95
N VAL A 100 21.54 3.91 -3.90
CA VAL A 100 21.98 2.80 -3.06
C VAL A 100 20.92 1.71 -3.10
N VAL A 101 21.21 0.58 -3.71
CA VAL A 101 20.31 -0.57 -3.67
C VAL A 101 20.30 -1.16 -2.28
N VAL A 102 19.11 -1.37 -1.73
CA VAL A 102 18.89 -1.93 -0.40
C VAL A 102 18.06 -3.21 -0.54
N LEU A 103 18.72 -4.37 -0.35
CA LEU A 103 18.10 -5.69 -0.36
C LEU A 103 18.24 -6.34 1.03
N ILE A 104 17.56 -5.75 1.98
CA ILE A 104 17.51 -6.13 3.39
C ILE A 104 16.05 -6.43 3.71
N PRO A 105 15.71 -7.58 4.33
CA PRO A 105 14.37 -7.81 4.84
C PRO A 105 14.04 -6.82 5.95
N MET A 106 12.79 -6.76 6.34
CA MET A 106 12.36 -5.91 7.45
C MET A 106 13.09 -6.33 8.74
N SER A 107 14.04 -5.52 9.14
CA SER A 107 14.93 -5.70 10.29
C SER A 107 15.45 -4.33 10.74
N PRO A 108 16.06 -4.20 11.91
CA PRO A 108 16.67 -2.94 12.34
C PRO A 108 17.65 -2.36 11.32
N GLU A 109 18.47 -3.20 10.68
CA GLU A 109 19.47 -2.78 9.69
C GLU A 109 18.82 -2.13 8.46
N LEU A 110 17.61 -2.55 8.08
CA LEU A 110 16.88 -1.90 6.99
C LEU A 110 16.66 -0.42 7.30
N TYR A 111 16.16 -0.09 8.48
CA TYR A 111 15.86 1.30 8.86
C TYR A 111 17.10 2.12 9.12
N LEU A 112 18.14 1.51 9.71
CA LEU A 112 19.46 2.13 9.86
C LEU A 112 20.03 2.55 8.49
N VAL A 113 20.04 1.64 7.52
CA VAL A 113 20.57 1.92 6.18
C VAL A 113 19.70 2.93 5.44
N LEU A 114 18.35 2.80 5.48
CA LEU A 114 17.45 3.76 4.82
C LEU A 114 17.65 5.19 5.35
N LEU A 115 17.73 5.34 6.68
CA LEU A 115 17.91 6.64 7.31
C LEU A 115 19.32 7.20 7.09
N ALA A 116 20.36 6.36 7.11
CA ALA A 116 21.73 6.76 6.80
C ALA A 116 21.89 7.23 5.35
N VAL A 117 21.27 6.50 4.39
CA VAL A 117 21.25 6.87 2.96
C VAL A 117 20.50 8.20 2.77
N ALA A 118 19.36 8.36 3.44
CA ALA A 118 18.61 9.62 3.42
C ALA A 118 19.42 10.78 3.99
N ALA A 119 20.15 10.57 5.09
CA ALA A 119 20.93 11.60 5.78
C ALA A 119 22.11 12.15 4.95
N ILE A 120 22.65 11.37 4.02
CA ILE A 120 23.70 11.81 3.08
C ILE A 120 23.16 12.33 1.75
N GLY A 121 21.82 12.48 1.63
CA GLY A 121 21.17 12.95 0.40
C GLY A 121 21.26 11.95 -0.77
N ALA A 122 21.56 10.69 -0.50
CA ALA A 122 21.49 9.62 -1.49
C ALA A 122 20.07 9.04 -1.57
N THR A 123 19.79 8.33 -2.65
CA THR A 123 18.47 7.74 -2.91
C THR A 123 18.51 6.24 -2.67
N ALA A 124 17.76 5.75 -1.70
CA ALA A 124 17.60 4.31 -1.49
C ALA A 124 16.77 3.70 -2.63
N VAL A 125 17.23 2.60 -3.18
CA VAL A 125 16.52 1.81 -4.19
C VAL A 125 15.99 0.57 -3.52
N PHE A 126 14.69 0.60 -3.25
CA PHE A 126 13.99 -0.51 -2.65
C PHE A 126 13.41 -1.41 -3.73
N VAL A 127 13.83 -2.66 -3.73
CA VAL A 127 13.28 -3.71 -4.59
C VAL A 127 12.56 -4.70 -3.68
N GLU A 128 11.36 -5.05 -4.08
CA GLU A 128 10.51 -5.91 -3.27
C GLU A 128 11.16 -7.27 -2.99
N PRO A 129 11.15 -7.78 -1.74
CA PRO A 129 11.87 -9.01 -1.36
C PRO A 129 11.47 -10.27 -2.14
N LYS A 130 10.24 -10.28 -2.68
CA LYS A 130 9.71 -11.40 -3.49
C LYS A 130 9.92 -11.23 -5.00
N SER A 131 10.63 -10.18 -5.42
CA SER A 131 11.00 -9.98 -6.83
C SER A 131 11.88 -11.12 -7.31
N THR A 132 11.68 -11.52 -8.55
CA THR A 132 12.56 -12.50 -9.21
C THR A 132 13.97 -11.96 -9.36
N LEU A 133 14.95 -12.84 -9.48
CA LEU A 133 16.35 -12.45 -9.66
C LEU A 133 16.55 -11.56 -10.89
N SER A 134 15.78 -11.80 -11.95
CA SER A 134 15.81 -11.01 -13.19
C SER A 134 15.21 -9.61 -12.99
N GLU A 135 14.17 -9.47 -12.18
CA GLU A 135 13.59 -8.18 -11.83
C GLU A 135 14.54 -7.34 -10.99
N ILE A 136 15.22 -7.96 -10.01
CA ILE A 136 16.24 -7.29 -9.20
C ILE A 136 17.41 -6.80 -10.10
N ALA A 137 17.93 -7.67 -10.98
CA ALA A 137 19.00 -7.28 -11.89
C ALA A 137 18.57 -6.15 -12.84
N ARG A 138 17.31 -6.16 -13.29
CA ARG A 138 16.74 -5.09 -14.12
C ARG A 138 16.60 -3.78 -13.33
N ALA A 139 16.16 -3.83 -12.08
CA ALA A 139 16.08 -2.67 -11.20
C ALA A 139 17.47 -2.04 -10.99
N VAL A 140 18.51 -2.85 -10.74
CA VAL A 140 19.91 -2.40 -10.63
C VAL A 140 20.37 -1.72 -11.92
N ARG A 141 20.08 -2.31 -13.09
CA ARG A 141 20.44 -1.74 -14.40
C ARG A 141 19.79 -0.38 -14.63
N ILE A 142 18.50 -0.22 -14.26
CA ILE A 142 17.77 1.04 -14.38
C ILE A 142 18.32 2.08 -13.40
N ALA A 143 18.51 1.70 -12.14
CA ALA A 143 18.94 2.61 -11.07
C ALA A 143 20.40 3.06 -11.26
N ARG A 144 21.28 2.23 -11.81
CA ARG A 144 22.74 2.48 -11.89
C ARG A 144 23.30 2.92 -10.54
N PRO A 145 23.25 2.06 -9.53
CA PRO A 145 23.58 2.43 -8.16
C PRO A 145 25.09 2.61 -7.95
N ARG A 146 25.46 3.44 -6.98
CA ARG A 146 26.81 3.58 -6.46
C ARG A 146 27.16 2.50 -5.44
N ALA A 147 26.14 2.05 -4.68
CA ALA A 147 26.32 1.02 -3.66
C ALA A 147 25.21 -0.04 -3.72
N PHE A 148 25.57 -1.25 -3.27
CA PHE A 148 24.69 -2.41 -3.13
C PHE A 148 24.79 -2.91 -1.69
N VAL A 149 23.78 -2.63 -0.87
CA VAL A 149 23.70 -3.01 0.53
C VAL A 149 22.70 -4.15 0.67
N ALA A 150 23.17 -5.33 1.07
CA ALA A 150 22.32 -6.51 1.00
C ALA A 150 22.72 -7.60 2.00
N ILE A 151 21.80 -8.52 2.28
CA ILE A 151 22.04 -9.74 3.05
C ILE A 151 22.87 -10.77 2.22
N PRO A 152 23.52 -11.76 2.86
CA PRO A 152 24.44 -12.70 2.19
C PRO A 152 23.87 -13.38 0.95
N ARG A 153 22.63 -13.88 1.03
CA ARG A 153 21.98 -14.56 -0.11
C ARG A 153 21.80 -13.65 -1.33
N ALA A 154 21.59 -12.35 -1.11
CA ALA A 154 21.42 -11.39 -2.21
C ALA A 154 22.79 -11.03 -2.85
N HIS A 155 23.90 -11.18 -2.15
CA HIS A 155 25.23 -11.02 -2.73
C HIS A 155 25.55 -12.08 -3.80
N ALA A 156 24.89 -13.25 -3.81
CA ALA A 156 25.02 -14.23 -4.90
C ALA A 156 24.59 -13.64 -6.26
N LEU A 157 23.71 -12.64 -6.29
CA LEU A 157 23.31 -11.93 -7.51
C LEU A 157 24.49 -11.22 -8.18
N ARG A 158 25.53 -10.83 -7.43
CA ARG A 158 26.72 -10.17 -7.98
C ARG A 158 27.54 -11.10 -8.86
N ALA A 159 27.54 -12.40 -8.55
CA ALA A 159 28.18 -13.41 -9.40
C ALA A 159 27.31 -13.79 -10.60
N ALA A 160 25.97 -13.84 -10.40
CA ALA A 160 25.01 -14.26 -11.42
C ALA A 160 24.71 -13.18 -12.47
N PHE A 161 24.74 -11.91 -12.09
CA PHE A 161 24.37 -10.79 -12.97
C PHE A 161 25.47 -9.73 -13.05
N ARG A 162 26.03 -9.55 -14.25
CA ARG A 162 27.12 -8.62 -14.52
C ARG A 162 26.82 -7.18 -14.08
N ASP A 163 25.57 -6.71 -14.26
CA ASP A 163 25.19 -5.36 -13.86
C ASP A 163 25.22 -5.18 -12.33
N VAL A 164 24.88 -6.22 -11.57
CA VAL A 164 24.96 -6.22 -10.11
C VAL A 164 26.41 -6.35 -9.64
N GLY A 165 27.22 -7.21 -10.30
CA GLY A 165 28.63 -7.38 -9.97
C GLY A 165 29.51 -6.16 -10.20
N ARG A 166 29.07 -5.24 -11.09
CA ARG A 166 29.78 -3.99 -11.41
C ARG A 166 29.46 -2.82 -10.50
N VAL A 167 28.56 -2.99 -9.52
CA VAL A 167 28.27 -1.92 -8.56
C VAL A 167 29.53 -1.61 -7.75
N PRO A 168 29.99 -0.34 -7.72
CA PRO A 168 31.32 -0.01 -7.20
C PRO A 168 31.54 -0.35 -5.72
N LEU A 169 30.52 -0.16 -4.86
CA LEU A 169 30.57 -0.45 -3.45
C LEU A 169 29.60 -1.57 -3.11
N ALA A 170 30.09 -2.63 -2.51
CA ALA A 170 29.28 -3.71 -1.96
C ALA A 170 29.38 -3.70 -0.44
N VAL A 171 28.22 -3.66 0.24
CA VAL A 171 28.10 -3.71 1.71
C VAL A 171 27.24 -4.91 2.06
N LEU A 172 27.75 -5.80 2.92
CA LEU A 172 27.04 -6.98 3.37
C LEU A 172 26.48 -6.77 4.79
N VAL A 173 25.19 -6.98 4.93
CA VAL A 173 24.50 -7.00 6.23
C VAL A 173 24.54 -8.44 6.76
N GLY A 174 25.41 -8.68 7.74
CA GLY A 174 25.62 -10.00 8.33
C GLY A 174 27.07 -10.24 8.71
N PRO A 175 27.47 -11.50 8.97
CA PRO A 175 28.79 -11.83 9.50
C PRO A 175 29.96 -11.32 8.65
N ARG A 176 30.95 -10.71 9.29
CA ARG A 176 32.18 -10.17 8.65
C ARG A 176 32.92 -11.19 7.77
N LEU A 177 32.96 -12.46 8.19
CA LEU A 177 33.60 -13.51 7.42
C LEU A 177 32.93 -13.68 6.05
N LEU A 178 31.58 -13.64 6.01
CA LEU A 178 30.83 -13.72 4.76
C LEU A 178 31.03 -12.46 3.89
N ALA A 179 31.15 -11.29 4.52
CA ALA A 179 31.44 -10.05 3.79
C ALA A 179 32.80 -10.15 3.07
N ARG A 180 33.84 -10.59 3.77
CA ARG A 180 35.19 -10.82 3.18
C ARG A 180 35.14 -11.84 2.03
N ALA A 181 34.47 -12.96 2.23
CA ALA A 181 34.32 -13.99 1.21
C ALA A 181 33.55 -13.48 -0.03
N ALA A 182 32.60 -12.57 0.14
CA ALA A 182 31.84 -11.95 -0.94
C ALA A 182 32.56 -10.74 -1.59
N GLY A 183 33.77 -10.38 -1.15
CA GLY A 183 34.45 -9.16 -1.59
C GLY A 183 33.64 -7.91 -1.30
N ALA A 184 33.03 -7.85 -0.13
CA ALA A 184 32.19 -6.75 0.33
C ALA A 184 32.70 -6.22 1.68
N VAL A 185 32.29 -5.01 2.03
CA VAL A 185 32.49 -4.43 3.37
C VAL A 185 31.37 -4.92 4.26
N ALA A 186 31.63 -5.32 5.50
CA ALA A 186 30.56 -5.60 6.44
C ALA A 186 29.91 -4.28 6.92
N LEU A 187 28.58 -4.27 7.10
CA LEU A 187 27.89 -3.11 7.65
C LEU A 187 28.42 -2.76 9.04
N GLU A 188 28.70 -3.77 9.85
CA GLU A 188 29.30 -3.64 11.17
C GLU A 188 30.69 -2.96 11.13
N ASP A 189 31.51 -3.19 10.09
CA ASP A 189 32.80 -2.51 9.93
C ASP A 189 32.61 -1.00 9.70
N LEU A 190 31.54 -0.59 8.95
CA LEU A 190 31.22 0.82 8.79
C LEU A 190 30.83 1.47 10.12
N GLU A 191 30.08 0.74 10.96
CA GLU A 191 29.66 1.23 12.27
C GLU A 191 30.85 1.41 13.21
N ILE A 192 31.75 0.41 13.29
CA ILE A 192 32.90 0.44 14.21
C ILE A 192 33.98 1.44 13.77
N GLU A 193 34.29 1.49 12.45
CA GLU A 193 35.30 2.42 11.94
C GLU A 193 34.90 3.90 12.15
N HIS A 194 33.60 4.16 12.31
CA HIS A 194 33.06 5.52 12.43
C HIS A 194 32.25 5.70 13.72
N ASP A 195 32.53 4.87 14.74
CA ASP A 195 31.91 5.01 16.06
C ASP A 195 32.12 6.41 16.61
N GLY A 196 31.07 7.04 17.15
CA GLY A 196 31.10 8.43 17.62
C GLY A 196 31.11 9.50 16.56
N ALA A 197 31.06 9.15 15.27
CA ALA A 197 31.03 10.14 14.19
C ALA A 197 29.80 11.03 14.28
N ALA A 198 29.98 12.32 13.97
CA ALA A 198 28.88 13.23 13.78
C ALA A 198 28.18 12.95 12.44
N LEU A 199 26.87 13.17 12.40
CA LEU A 199 26.12 13.02 11.16
C LEU A 199 26.65 14.04 10.12
N PRO A 200 26.94 13.60 8.89
CA PRO A 200 27.37 14.51 7.83
C PRO A 200 26.34 15.59 7.53
N ALA A 201 26.80 16.86 7.51
CA ALA A 201 25.96 17.97 7.09
C ALA A 201 25.89 18.04 5.55
N VAL A 202 24.76 17.63 4.99
CA VAL A 202 24.54 17.66 3.53
C VAL A 202 23.36 18.58 3.23
N PRO A 203 23.55 19.65 2.42
CA PRO A 203 22.44 20.50 2.01
C PRO A 203 21.41 19.70 1.19
N MET A 204 20.16 19.67 1.64
CA MET A 204 19.06 18.96 0.99
C MET A 204 17.84 19.86 0.86
N THR A 205 17.01 19.54 -0.11
CA THR A 205 15.70 20.19 -0.33
C THR A 205 14.59 19.15 -0.16
N ALA A 206 13.38 19.62 0.04
CA ALA A 206 12.19 18.77 0.12
C ALA A 206 11.95 17.95 -1.16
N ASP A 207 12.39 18.45 -2.31
CA ASP A 207 12.21 17.82 -3.62
C ASP A 207 13.30 16.79 -3.96
N ASP A 208 14.39 16.73 -3.18
CA ASP A 208 15.44 15.75 -3.43
C ASP A 208 14.88 14.32 -3.32
N PRO A 209 15.17 13.44 -4.29
CA PRO A 209 14.72 12.05 -4.25
C PRO A 209 15.38 11.29 -3.09
N VAL A 210 14.59 10.63 -2.27
CA VAL A 210 15.09 9.83 -1.14
C VAL A 210 14.85 8.33 -1.31
N LEU A 211 13.79 7.96 -2.05
CA LEU A 211 13.43 6.56 -2.23
C LEU A 211 12.95 6.30 -3.66
N LEU A 212 13.48 5.27 -4.29
CA LEU A 212 12.94 4.65 -5.50
C LEU A 212 12.32 3.31 -5.13
N THR A 213 11.01 3.18 -5.31
CA THR A 213 10.31 1.92 -5.07
C THR A 213 9.94 1.29 -6.40
N PHE A 214 10.47 0.10 -6.68
CA PHE A 214 10.12 -0.64 -7.89
C PHE A 214 8.81 -1.39 -7.69
N SER A 215 7.81 -1.08 -8.53
CA SER A 215 6.56 -1.82 -8.64
C SER A 215 6.52 -2.59 -9.95
N SER A 216 5.92 -3.78 -9.95
CA SER A 216 5.60 -4.49 -11.18
C SER A 216 4.38 -3.80 -11.79
N GLY A 217 4.61 -2.99 -12.81
CA GLY A 217 3.50 -2.38 -13.54
C GLY A 217 2.62 -3.43 -14.23
N SER A 218 1.35 -3.12 -14.45
CA SER A 218 0.40 -3.93 -15.25
C SER A 218 0.92 -4.31 -16.65
N THR A 219 1.94 -3.60 -17.15
CA THR A 219 2.65 -3.84 -18.42
C THR A 219 3.81 -4.82 -18.31
N GLY A 220 4.05 -5.44 -17.15
CA GLY A 220 5.14 -6.42 -16.91
C GLY A 220 6.55 -5.83 -16.82
N ALA A 221 6.74 -4.54 -17.06
CA ALA A 221 8.04 -3.88 -16.89
C ALA A 221 8.10 -3.16 -15.54
N PRO A 222 9.15 -3.38 -14.69
CA PRO A 222 9.29 -2.69 -13.43
C PRO A 222 9.32 -1.16 -13.63
N LYS A 223 8.53 -0.44 -12.83
CA LYS A 223 8.50 1.02 -12.79
C LYS A 223 9.08 1.47 -11.45
N ALA A 224 10.01 2.42 -11.47
CA ALA A 224 10.60 2.98 -10.25
C ALA A 224 9.86 4.28 -9.87
N ALA A 225 8.93 4.18 -8.96
CA ALA A 225 8.25 5.35 -8.39
C ALA A 225 9.28 6.18 -7.59
N THR A 226 9.41 7.47 -7.93
CA THR A 226 10.35 8.38 -7.27
C THR A 226 9.64 9.08 -6.13
N ARG A 227 10.13 8.90 -4.90
CA ARG A 227 9.61 9.56 -3.72
C ARG A 227 10.64 10.57 -3.20
N SER A 228 10.24 11.83 -3.11
CA SER A 228 11.05 12.90 -2.52
C SER A 228 10.88 12.93 -1.00
N HIS A 229 11.67 13.76 -0.32
CA HIS A 229 11.48 14.01 1.10
C HIS A 229 10.10 14.62 1.39
N ALA A 230 9.63 15.57 0.55
CA ALA A 230 8.27 16.14 0.66
C ALA A 230 7.19 15.07 0.54
N PHE A 231 7.35 14.13 -0.40
CA PHE A 231 6.43 13.02 -0.54
C PHE A 231 6.37 12.16 0.74
N LEU A 232 7.53 11.76 1.29
CA LEU A 232 7.56 10.95 2.51
C LEU A 232 7.00 11.70 3.72
N ALA A 233 7.24 13.01 3.84
CA ALA A 233 6.67 13.82 4.90
C ALA A 233 5.14 13.90 4.81
N ALA A 234 4.61 14.09 3.60
CA ALA A 234 3.16 14.10 3.36
C ALA A 234 2.53 12.72 3.60
N GLN A 235 3.21 11.66 3.18
CA GLN A 235 2.77 10.28 3.43
C GLN A 235 2.77 9.96 4.94
N HIS A 236 3.81 10.36 5.67
CA HIS A 236 3.84 10.25 7.13
C HIS A 236 2.65 10.97 7.77
N ALA A 237 2.38 12.21 7.35
CA ALA A 237 1.24 12.96 7.86
C ALA A 237 -0.11 12.27 7.57
N ALA A 238 -0.27 11.65 6.40
CA ALA A 238 -1.45 10.89 6.04
C ALA A 238 -1.59 9.61 6.90
N ILE A 239 -0.49 8.87 7.12
CA ILE A 239 -0.49 7.70 8.01
C ILE A 239 -0.84 8.11 9.45
N GLU A 240 -0.32 9.23 9.95
CA GLU A 240 -0.66 9.75 11.28
C GLU A 240 -2.15 10.14 11.41
N ARG A 241 -2.79 10.60 10.32
CA ARG A 241 -4.25 10.79 10.30
C ARG A 241 -5.01 9.48 10.43
N LEU A 242 -4.55 8.40 9.78
CA LEU A 242 -5.16 7.07 9.91
C LEU A 242 -5.06 6.53 11.35
N VAL A 243 -3.89 6.67 11.95
CA VAL A 243 -3.66 6.21 13.32
C VAL A 243 -4.37 7.11 14.34
N ASP A 244 -4.54 8.40 14.01
CA ASP A 244 -5.24 9.40 14.83
C ASP A 244 -4.66 9.57 16.24
N ARG A 245 -3.34 9.52 16.38
CA ARG A 245 -2.65 9.71 17.67
C ARG A 245 -2.96 11.06 18.31
N ARG A 246 -3.33 12.09 17.50
CA ARG A 246 -3.68 13.43 18.01
C ARG A 246 -4.93 13.41 18.88
N SER A 247 -5.90 12.53 18.63
CA SER A 247 -7.10 12.41 19.47
C SER A 247 -6.74 11.87 20.85
N TRP A 248 -5.73 11.01 20.93
CA TRP A 248 -5.26 10.43 22.20
C TRP A 248 -4.53 11.47 23.07
N ARG A 249 -3.79 12.40 22.46
CA ARG A 249 -3.14 13.52 23.18
C ARG A 249 -4.17 14.39 23.88
N ARG A 250 -5.31 14.65 23.24
CA ARG A 250 -6.40 15.44 23.83
C ARG A 250 -7.05 14.74 25.03
N SER A 251 -6.95 13.43 25.15
CA SER A 251 -7.44 12.65 26.30
C SER A 251 -6.46 12.56 27.47
N GLY A 252 -5.38 13.36 27.46
CA GLY A 252 -4.39 13.41 28.55
C GLY A 252 -3.35 12.28 28.51
N ARG A 253 -3.35 11.43 27.49
CA ARG A 253 -2.32 10.41 27.29
C ARG A 253 -1.18 10.98 26.43
N ASP A 254 0.06 10.75 26.82
CA ASP A 254 1.21 11.03 25.96
C ASP A 254 1.37 9.86 24.96
N PRO A 255 0.97 10.00 23.68
CA PRO A 255 1.13 8.94 22.69
C PRO A 255 2.59 8.53 22.55
N GLY A 256 3.48 9.51 22.81
CA GLY A 256 4.90 9.28 22.79
C GLY A 256 5.41 8.36 23.88
N ARG A 257 4.68 8.11 24.96
CA ARG A 257 5.12 7.28 26.09
C ARG A 257 4.49 5.89 26.10
N ASP A 258 3.28 5.76 25.54
CA ASP A 258 2.44 4.59 25.71
C ASP A 258 2.10 3.88 24.38
N ASP A 259 2.52 4.42 23.23
CA ASP A 259 2.19 3.83 21.94
C ASP A 259 3.29 2.90 21.43
N VAL A 260 2.86 1.70 21.11
CA VAL A 260 3.68 0.66 20.48
C VAL A 260 2.99 0.21 19.20
N ASP A 261 3.69 0.34 18.09
CA ASP A 261 3.19 -0.05 16.78
C ASP A 261 3.78 -1.39 16.35
N MET A 262 2.96 -2.25 15.76
CA MET A 262 3.42 -3.41 15.01
C MET A 262 2.89 -3.33 13.58
N SER A 263 3.77 -3.41 12.61
CA SER A 263 3.39 -3.34 11.20
C SER A 263 4.14 -4.33 10.33
N ALA A 264 3.40 -4.95 9.39
CA ALA A 264 3.99 -5.73 8.30
C ALA A 264 4.38 -4.86 7.09
N PHE A 265 4.15 -3.54 7.14
CA PHE A 265 4.52 -2.59 6.09
C PHE A 265 5.74 -1.77 6.49
N ALA A 266 6.84 -1.91 5.76
CA ALA A 266 8.09 -1.21 6.07
C ALA A 266 7.94 0.32 6.12
N ILE A 267 7.08 0.90 5.26
CA ILE A 267 6.85 2.35 5.23
C ILE A 267 6.08 2.83 6.48
N VAL A 268 5.20 1.99 7.04
CA VAL A 268 4.48 2.32 8.28
C VAL A 268 5.42 2.26 9.47
N VAL A 269 6.33 1.28 9.54
CA VAL A 269 7.38 1.25 10.58
C VAL A 269 8.28 2.50 10.49
N LEU A 270 8.68 2.92 9.28
CA LEU A 270 9.41 4.18 9.10
C LEU A 270 8.61 5.38 9.62
N SER A 271 7.30 5.41 9.33
CA SER A 271 6.40 6.46 9.86
C SER A 271 6.31 6.43 11.38
N SER A 272 6.28 5.25 12.01
CA SER A 272 6.28 5.09 13.47
C SER A 272 7.55 5.66 14.09
N LEU A 273 8.71 5.40 13.48
CA LEU A 273 9.99 6.01 13.90
C LEU A 273 9.97 7.54 13.78
N CYS A 274 9.40 8.07 12.69
CA CYS A 274 9.22 9.51 12.51
C CYS A 274 8.24 10.12 13.54
N ALA A 275 7.26 9.35 14.00
CA ALA A 275 6.32 9.76 15.05
C ALA A 275 6.92 9.73 16.47
N GLY A 276 8.09 9.13 16.64
CA GLY A 276 8.75 8.98 17.94
C GLY A 276 8.10 7.93 18.84
N VAL A 277 7.47 6.90 18.25
CA VAL A 277 6.87 5.78 18.97
C VAL A 277 7.73 4.52 18.84
N THR A 278 7.50 3.54 19.71
CA THR A 278 8.18 2.25 19.63
C THR A 278 7.58 1.42 18.50
N ALA A 279 8.39 0.91 17.58
CA ALA A 279 7.96 0.00 16.52
C ALA A 279 8.46 -1.42 16.83
N VAL A 280 7.53 -2.37 16.91
CA VAL A 280 7.82 -3.81 17.06
C VAL A 280 7.78 -4.45 15.69
N LEU A 281 8.87 -5.06 15.27
CA LEU A 281 8.91 -5.81 14.03
C LEU A 281 8.23 -7.17 14.27
N PRO A 282 7.25 -7.54 13.42
CA PRO A 282 6.58 -8.82 13.57
C PRO A 282 7.56 -9.98 13.31
N PRO A 283 7.55 -11.05 14.12
CA PRO A 283 8.37 -12.23 13.88
C PRO A 283 7.84 -13.01 12.66
N LEU A 284 8.25 -12.58 11.48
CA LEU A 284 7.88 -13.23 10.23
C LEU A 284 8.84 -14.37 9.95
N GLY A 285 8.31 -15.57 9.71
CA GLY A 285 9.07 -16.73 9.26
C GLY A 285 9.77 -16.51 7.91
N ARG A 286 10.48 -17.52 7.41
CA ARG A 286 11.17 -17.44 6.10
C ARG A 286 10.22 -17.17 4.92
N GLY A 287 8.94 -17.49 5.08
CA GLY A 287 7.84 -17.21 4.12
C GLY A 287 7.34 -15.77 4.17
N GLY A 288 7.78 -14.96 5.13
CA GLY A 288 7.28 -13.60 5.34
C GLY A 288 5.82 -13.61 5.81
N VAL A 289 4.99 -12.71 5.25
CA VAL A 289 3.55 -12.62 5.57
C VAL A 289 2.72 -13.87 5.17
N ASP A 290 3.32 -14.83 4.49
CA ASP A 290 2.65 -16.08 4.08
C ASP A 290 2.82 -17.20 5.10
N ASP A 291 3.72 -17.03 6.07
CA ASP A 291 4.06 -18.01 7.10
C ASP A 291 3.89 -17.35 8.49
N VAL A 292 2.68 -16.85 8.72
CA VAL A 292 2.32 -16.12 9.92
C VAL A 292 1.75 -17.09 10.96
N ASP A 293 2.45 -17.24 12.07
CA ASP A 293 1.90 -17.86 13.29
C ASP A 293 1.08 -16.83 14.07
N GLY A 294 -0.25 -16.87 13.88
CA GLY A 294 -1.16 -15.95 14.54
C GLY A 294 -1.09 -16.01 16.07
N ALA A 295 -0.91 -17.20 16.63
CA ALA A 295 -0.81 -17.37 18.08
C ALA A 295 0.49 -16.77 18.64
N ALA A 296 1.60 -16.94 17.92
CA ALA A 296 2.86 -16.29 18.30
C ALA A 296 2.75 -14.76 18.23
N LEU A 297 2.12 -14.23 17.17
CA LEU A 297 1.90 -12.78 17.04
C LEU A 297 0.99 -12.23 18.14
N VAL A 298 -0.08 -12.93 18.51
CA VAL A 298 -0.96 -12.52 19.62
C VAL A 298 -0.17 -12.44 20.93
N ARG A 299 0.72 -13.41 21.20
CA ARG A 299 1.60 -13.33 22.39
C ARG A 299 2.50 -12.09 22.36
N VAL A 300 3.15 -11.80 21.22
CA VAL A 300 3.99 -10.60 21.07
C VAL A 300 3.18 -9.31 21.23
N ILE A 301 1.96 -9.27 20.69
CA ILE A 301 1.03 -8.13 20.84
C ILE A 301 0.76 -7.85 22.31
N ASP A 302 0.46 -8.89 23.09
CA ASP A 302 0.18 -8.76 24.52
C ASP A 302 1.43 -8.39 25.31
N GLU A 303 2.54 -9.13 25.12
CA GLU A 303 3.80 -8.94 25.85
C GLU A 303 4.44 -7.57 25.61
N ARG A 304 4.36 -7.06 24.39
CA ARG A 304 4.93 -5.76 24.00
C ARG A 304 3.93 -4.60 24.14
N GLY A 305 2.67 -4.88 24.51
CA GLY A 305 1.64 -3.86 24.68
C GLY A 305 1.31 -3.11 23.40
N VAL A 306 1.22 -3.83 22.27
CA VAL A 306 0.94 -3.22 20.95
C VAL A 306 -0.39 -2.50 20.98
N SER A 307 -0.37 -1.23 20.60
CA SER A 307 -1.55 -0.36 20.56
C SER A 307 -2.07 -0.10 19.13
N VAL A 308 -1.17 -0.17 18.14
CA VAL A 308 -1.50 -0.03 16.72
C VAL A 308 -0.98 -1.25 15.96
N LEU A 309 -1.86 -1.89 15.21
CA LEU A 309 -1.54 -3.03 14.37
C LEU A 309 -1.83 -2.70 12.92
N SER A 310 -0.88 -2.94 12.00
CA SER A 310 -1.13 -2.69 10.58
C SER A 310 -0.51 -3.75 9.69
N GLY A 311 -1.26 -4.12 8.63
CA GLY A 311 -0.82 -5.13 7.69
C GLY A 311 -1.86 -5.46 6.63
N SER A 312 -1.47 -6.32 5.69
CA SER A 312 -2.39 -6.84 4.70
C SER A 312 -3.43 -7.79 5.34
N PRO A 313 -4.55 -8.08 4.67
CA PRO A 313 -5.49 -9.09 5.16
C PRO A 313 -4.81 -10.44 5.43
N ALA A 314 -3.84 -10.84 4.60
CA ALA A 314 -3.11 -12.09 4.79
C ALA A 314 -2.26 -12.12 6.07
N PHE A 315 -1.76 -10.97 6.52
CA PHE A 315 -1.05 -10.83 7.79
C PHE A 315 -2.02 -10.81 8.99
N LEU A 316 -3.15 -10.11 8.85
CA LEU A 316 -4.07 -9.88 9.97
C LEU A 316 -5.02 -11.06 10.23
N ALA A 317 -5.41 -11.83 9.21
CA ALA A 317 -6.37 -12.91 9.35
C ALA A 317 -5.92 -13.99 10.36
N PRO A 318 -4.67 -14.51 10.34
CA PRO A 318 -4.21 -15.46 11.35
C PRO A 318 -4.21 -14.89 12.77
N ILE A 319 -3.97 -13.58 12.94
CA ILE A 319 -4.03 -12.90 14.24
C ILE A 319 -5.47 -12.86 14.75
N PHE A 320 -6.41 -12.48 13.87
CA PHE A 320 -7.84 -12.43 14.21
C PHE A 320 -8.37 -13.83 14.55
N ASP A 321 -7.98 -14.85 13.77
CA ASP A 321 -8.37 -16.24 14.04
C ASP A 321 -7.82 -16.73 15.39
N ALA A 322 -6.57 -16.43 15.72
CA ALA A 322 -5.95 -16.79 16.99
C ALA A 322 -6.52 -16.00 18.19
N ALA A 323 -7.09 -14.83 17.94
CA ALA A 323 -7.71 -13.98 18.96
C ALA A 323 -9.21 -14.24 19.13
N ARG A 324 -9.82 -15.18 18.40
CA ARG A 324 -11.24 -15.51 18.57
C ARG A 324 -11.54 -15.97 20.00
N GLY A 325 -12.65 -15.46 20.56
CA GLY A 325 -13.04 -15.73 21.94
C GLY A 325 -12.26 -14.97 23.00
N ARG A 326 -11.36 -14.06 22.58
CA ARG A 326 -10.65 -13.15 23.47
C ARG A 326 -10.44 -11.80 22.77
N HIS A 327 -10.28 -10.73 23.57
CA HIS A 327 -9.95 -9.42 23.00
C HIS A 327 -8.43 -9.16 23.00
N LEU A 328 -7.96 -8.42 21.99
CA LEU A 328 -6.64 -7.81 21.95
C LEU A 328 -6.65 -6.54 22.81
N PHE A 329 -6.48 -6.68 24.12
CA PHE A 329 -6.74 -5.63 25.12
C PHE A 329 -5.96 -4.33 24.91
N GLY A 330 -4.72 -4.41 24.39
CA GLY A 330 -3.86 -3.25 24.12
C GLY A 330 -4.21 -2.54 22.84
N VAL A 331 -4.77 -3.26 21.85
CA VAL A 331 -4.94 -2.78 20.47
C VAL A 331 -6.10 -1.80 20.39
N ARG A 332 -5.79 -0.57 20.02
CA ARG A 332 -6.76 0.53 19.86
C ARG A 332 -7.07 0.79 18.39
N ARG A 333 -6.12 0.47 17.51
CA ARG A 333 -6.23 0.73 16.08
C ARG A 333 -5.68 -0.44 15.29
N VAL A 334 -6.46 -0.90 14.34
CA VAL A 334 -6.00 -1.81 13.29
C VAL A 334 -6.15 -1.09 11.96
N VAL A 335 -5.14 -1.19 11.09
CA VAL A 335 -5.18 -0.66 9.72
C VAL A 335 -4.86 -1.79 8.75
N SER A 336 -5.77 -2.08 7.84
CA SER A 336 -5.56 -3.07 6.77
C SER A 336 -5.59 -2.43 5.38
N GLY A 337 -4.70 -2.88 4.51
CA GLY A 337 -4.61 -2.40 3.14
C GLY A 337 -3.68 -3.24 2.27
N GLY A 338 -3.32 -2.72 1.10
CA GLY A 338 -2.43 -3.39 0.15
C GLY A 338 -3.12 -4.50 -0.67
N ALA A 339 -4.28 -5.00 -0.22
CA ALA A 339 -5.12 -5.96 -0.92
C ALA A 339 -6.59 -5.73 -0.53
N PRO A 340 -7.56 -6.27 -1.30
CA PRO A 340 -8.98 -6.23 -0.92
C PRO A 340 -9.21 -6.81 0.48
N VAL A 341 -9.85 -6.03 1.36
CA VAL A 341 -10.21 -6.46 2.72
C VAL A 341 -11.60 -7.08 2.67
N PRO A 342 -11.75 -8.38 3.02
CA PRO A 342 -13.05 -9.03 3.00
C PRO A 342 -14.02 -8.41 4.03
N VAL A 343 -15.32 -8.36 3.68
CA VAL A 343 -16.37 -7.93 4.61
C VAL A 343 -16.35 -8.77 5.89
N ALA A 344 -16.15 -10.09 5.77
CA ALA A 344 -16.04 -11.00 6.91
C ALA A 344 -14.93 -10.61 7.91
N MET A 345 -13.80 -10.04 7.44
CA MET A 345 -12.76 -9.53 8.33
C MET A 345 -13.21 -8.28 9.08
N CYS A 346 -13.99 -7.42 8.43
CA CYS A 346 -14.61 -6.26 9.10
C CYS A 346 -15.64 -6.70 10.15
N GLU A 347 -16.36 -7.79 9.89
CA GLU A 347 -17.31 -8.40 10.84
C GLU A 347 -16.59 -9.01 12.04
N ALA A 348 -15.49 -9.74 11.82
CA ALA A 348 -14.68 -10.35 12.88
C ALA A 348 -13.97 -9.31 13.78
N ALA A 349 -13.82 -8.07 13.34
CA ALA A 349 -13.14 -7.04 14.13
C ALA A 349 -13.79 -6.78 15.50
N ASP A 350 -15.12 -6.89 15.62
CA ASP A 350 -15.84 -6.70 16.89
C ASP A 350 -15.61 -7.84 17.89
N GLU A 351 -15.27 -9.03 17.39
CA GLU A 351 -14.99 -10.20 18.24
C GLU A 351 -13.59 -10.10 18.87
N VAL A 352 -12.66 -9.38 18.21
CA VAL A 352 -11.25 -9.33 18.64
C VAL A 352 -10.82 -7.97 19.19
N LEU A 353 -11.55 -6.90 18.90
CA LEU A 353 -11.25 -5.56 19.42
C LEU A 353 -12.20 -5.18 20.56
N LEU A 354 -11.68 -4.42 21.52
CA LEU A 354 -12.54 -3.79 22.53
C LEU A 354 -13.49 -2.76 21.88
N PRO A 355 -14.62 -2.40 22.52
CA PRO A 355 -15.62 -1.48 21.95
C PRO A 355 -15.07 -0.11 21.50
N LYS A 356 -13.94 0.34 22.04
CA LYS A 356 -13.25 1.57 21.63
C LYS A 356 -12.14 1.33 20.60
N GLY A 357 -11.85 0.07 20.28
CA GLY A 357 -10.93 -0.29 19.20
C GLY A 357 -11.56 0.01 17.84
N ARG A 358 -10.74 0.46 16.88
CA ARG A 358 -11.22 0.79 15.54
C ARG A 358 -10.40 0.03 14.51
N PHE A 359 -11.09 -0.53 13.53
CA PHE A 359 -10.47 -1.16 12.38
C PHE A 359 -10.74 -0.32 11.13
N LEU A 360 -9.67 0.10 10.47
CA LEU A 360 -9.69 0.93 9.26
C LEU A 360 -9.23 0.12 8.06
N VAL A 361 -9.96 0.21 6.99
CA VAL A 361 -9.58 -0.28 5.67
C VAL A 361 -9.00 0.88 4.88
N ALA A 362 -7.75 0.76 4.43
CA ALA A 362 -7.04 1.77 3.67
C ALA A 362 -6.84 1.30 2.22
N TYR A 363 -7.27 2.12 1.28
CA TYR A 363 -7.04 1.93 -0.15
C TYR A 363 -5.91 2.82 -0.63
N GLY A 364 -5.02 2.26 -1.45
CA GLY A 364 -3.92 2.97 -2.06
C GLY A 364 -3.02 2.06 -2.90
N SER A 365 -1.97 2.65 -3.42
CA SER A 365 -0.94 1.97 -4.20
C SER A 365 0.43 2.52 -3.86
N THR A 366 1.51 1.89 -4.36
CA THR A 366 2.88 2.41 -4.20
C THR A 366 3.01 3.87 -4.66
N GLU A 367 2.22 4.28 -5.64
CA GLU A 367 2.21 5.61 -6.21
C GLU A 367 1.40 6.64 -5.39
N ALA A 368 0.46 6.17 -4.55
CA ALA A 368 -0.40 7.02 -3.72
C ALA A 368 -0.99 6.20 -2.57
N GLU A 369 -0.53 6.43 -1.36
CA GLU A 369 -1.03 5.71 -0.18
C GLU A 369 -0.95 6.57 1.10
N PRO A 370 -2.10 6.66 1.83
CA PRO A 370 -3.43 6.18 1.46
C PRO A 370 -4.13 7.11 0.44
N ILE A 371 -5.03 6.56 -0.39
CA ILE A 371 -5.94 7.36 -1.24
C ILE A 371 -7.26 7.60 -0.53
N ALA A 372 -7.88 6.53 0.00
CA ALA A 372 -9.16 6.59 0.69
C ALA A 372 -9.20 5.60 1.85
N THR A 373 -10.14 5.84 2.78
CA THR A 373 -10.30 5.00 3.97
C THR A 373 -11.74 4.86 4.40
N ILE A 374 -12.08 3.69 4.95
CA ILE A 374 -13.36 3.41 5.57
C ILE A 374 -13.17 2.66 6.88
N GLU A 375 -14.02 2.92 7.87
CA GLU A 375 -14.03 2.16 9.11
C GLU A 375 -14.83 0.86 8.95
N ALA A 376 -14.36 -0.24 9.53
CA ALA A 376 -15.03 -1.53 9.47
C ALA A 376 -16.47 -1.49 10.00
N SER A 377 -16.76 -0.65 11.00
CA SER A 377 -18.11 -0.40 11.50
C SER A 377 -19.02 0.22 10.43
N GLU A 378 -18.52 1.15 9.61
CA GLU A 378 -19.24 1.72 8.47
C GLU A 378 -19.41 0.67 7.34
N VAL A 379 -18.36 -0.16 7.10
CA VAL A 379 -18.48 -1.27 6.13
C VAL A 379 -19.65 -2.16 6.50
N ARG A 380 -19.71 -2.63 7.74
CA ARG A 380 -20.78 -3.56 8.21
C ARG A 380 -22.17 -2.95 8.14
N ARG A 381 -22.30 -1.70 8.60
CA ARG A 381 -23.61 -1.04 8.71
C ARG A 381 -24.15 -0.57 7.36
N ASP A 382 -23.28 -0.01 6.51
CA ASP A 382 -23.73 0.81 5.41
C ASP A 382 -23.41 0.24 4.03
N THR A 383 -22.32 -0.56 3.89
CA THR A 383 -21.82 -0.93 2.56
C THR A 383 -21.69 -2.44 2.31
N ALA A 384 -21.68 -3.27 3.35
CA ALA A 384 -21.51 -4.73 3.19
C ALA A 384 -22.58 -5.37 2.29
N ALA A 385 -23.86 -5.01 2.48
CA ALA A 385 -24.94 -5.52 1.67
C ALA A 385 -24.80 -5.15 0.18
N ALA A 386 -24.38 -3.91 -0.10
CA ALA A 386 -24.15 -3.45 -1.47
C ALA A 386 -22.92 -4.14 -2.10
N THR A 387 -21.84 -4.37 -1.34
CA THR A 387 -20.68 -5.14 -1.80
C THR A 387 -21.10 -6.57 -2.19
N ARG A 388 -21.88 -7.26 -1.35
CA ARG A 388 -22.41 -8.61 -1.63
C ARG A 388 -23.37 -8.61 -2.82
N ALA A 389 -24.06 -7.50 -3.06
CA ALA A 389 -24.91 -7.32 -4.24
C ALA A 389 -24.15 -6.93 -5.52
N GLY A 390 -22.80 -7.04 -5.54
CA GLY A 390 -21.99 -6.78 -6.72
C GLY A 390 -21.77 -5.29 -7.04
N ARG A 391 -21.95 -4.39 -6.08
CA ARG A 391 -21.69 -2.96 -6.28
C ARG A 391 -20.19 -2.61 -6.25
N GLY A 392 -19.31 -3.58 -5.98
CA GLY A 392 -17.88 -3.41 -5.81
C GLY A 392 -17.45 -3.32 -4.34
N LEU A 393 -16.22 -2.91 -4.11
CA LEU A 393 -15.64 -2.76 -2.78
C LEU A 393 -15.66 -1.28 -2.37
N CYS A 394 -16.43 -0.93 -1.33
CA CYS A 394 -16.38 0.41 -0.76
C CYS A 394 -15.04 0.59 -0.03
N VAL A 395 -14.27 1.58 -0.45
CA VAL A 395 -12.98 1.95 0.18
C VAL A 395 -13.07 3.27 0.94
N GLY A 396 -14.27 3.83 1.05
CA GLY A 396 -14.59 4.99 1.85
C GLY A 396 -14.26 6.32 1.21
N ARG A 397 -13.95 7.32 2.04
CA ARG A 397 -13.72 8.68 1.57
C ARG A 397 -12.25 8.93 1.29
N PRO A 398 -11.93 9.74 0.25
CA PRO A 398 -10.57 10.18 0.00
C PRO A 398 -9.96 10.87 1.22
N ASP A 399 -8.64 10.69 1.39
CA ASP A 399 -7.87 11.47 2.37
C ASP A 399 -8.06 12.97 2.07
N PRO A 400 -8.15 13.84 3.09
CA PRO A 400 -8.37 15.28 2.90
C PRO A 400 -7.35 15.99 2.00
N GLU A 401 -6.15 15.46 1.88
CA GLU A 401 -5.07 15.98 1.03
C GLU A 401 -5.10 15.40 -0.39
N ILE A 402 -5.98 14.44 -0.67
CA ILE A 402 -6.16 13.82 -1.99
C ILE A 402 -7.28 14.53 -2.75
N ARG A 403 -6.94 15.04 -3.91
CA ARG A 403 -7.92 15.41 -4.93
C ARG A 403 -8.18 14.19 -5.80
N LEU A 404 -9.45 13.88 -6.04
CA LEU A 404 -9.88 12.71 -6.81
C LEU A 404 -10.72 13.15 -8.01
N ARG A 405 -10.50 12.52 -9.15
CA ARG A 405 -11.32 12.57 -10.36
C ARG A 405 -11.56 11.16 -10.88
N LEU A 406 -12.69 10.95 -11.49
CA LEU A 406 -13.02 9.72 -12.20
C LEU A 406 -12.99 10.05 -13.69
N LEU A 407 -11.94 9.62 -14.37
CA LEU A 407 -11.76 9.93 -15.80
C LEU A 407 -12.35 8.83 -16.67
N ALA A 408 -12.83 9.19 -17.85
CA ALA A 408 -13.27 8.21 -18.84
C ALA A 408 -12.13 7.23 -19.15
N PRO A 409 -12.37 5.90 -19.11
CA PRO A 409 -11.32 4.92 -19.35
C PRO A 409 -10.70 5.09 -20.74
N ALA A 410 -9.37 5.16 -20.81
CA ALA A 410 -8.63 5.30 -22.04
C ALA A 410 -7.44 4.35 -22.10
N GLY A 411 -7.24 3.70 -23.23
CA GLY A 411 -6.18 2.71 -23.47
C GLY A 411 -4.77 3.26 -23.63
N GLY A 412 -4.56 4.58 -23.46
CA GLY A 412 -3.27 5.24 -23.71
C GLY A 412 -3.10 6.55 -22.96
N PRO A 413 -2.10 7.37 -23.35
CA PRO A 413 -1.92 8.71 -22.84
C PRO A 413 -3.16 9.58 -23.07
N LEU A 414 -3.51 10.39 -22.07
CA LEU A 414 -4.60 11.35 -22.16
C LEU A 414 -4.02 12.74 -22.52
N ALA A 415 -4.70 13.42 -23.44
CA ALA A 415 -4.46 14.83 -23.74
C ALA A 415 -5.58 15.67 -23.13
N ILE A 416 -5.22 16.74 -22.45
CA ILE A 416 -6.19 17.70 -21.90
C ILE A 416 -6.64 18.62 -23.01
N GLY A 417 -7.96 18.69 -23.22
CA GLY A 417 -8.60 19.62 -24.13
C GLY A 417 -8.86 21.00 -23.49
N PRO A 418 -9.58 21.89 -24.21
CA PRO A 418 -9.90 23.23 -23.72
C PRO A 418 -10.72 23.27 -22.41
N GLU A 419 -11.46 22.20 -22.12
CA GLU A 419 -12.29 22.09 -20.91
C GLU A 419 -11.49 21.63 -19.68
N GLY A 420 -10.15 21.53 -19.80
CA GLY A 420 -9.29 21.07 -18.74
C GLY A 420 -9.44 19.59 -18.42
N ILE A 421 -8.99 19.20 -17.23
CA ILE A 421 -9.13 17.81 -16.76
C ILE A 421 -10.59 17.43 -16.52
N ASP A 422 -11.45 18.38 -16.21
CA ASP A 422 -12.87 18.13 -15.95
C ASP A 422 -13.61 17.66 -17.21
N GLY A 423 -13.16 18.06 -18.41
CA GLY A 423 -13.67 17.56 -19.68
C GLY A 423 -13.39 16.07 -19.95
N LEU A 424 -12.48 15.46 -19.20
CA LEU A 424 -12.19 14.03 -19.25
C LEU A 424 -12.98 13.21 -18.20
N SER A 425 -13.69 13.87 -17.28
CA SER A 425 -14.38 13.23 -16.18
C SER A 425 -15.67 12.55 -16.66
N VAL A 426 -15.98 11.40 -16.05
CA VAL A 426 -17.29 10.77 -16.21
C VAL A 426 -18.34 11.52 -15.40
N ARG A 427 -19.64 11.28 -15.67
CA ARG A 427 -20.73 11.86 -14.91
C ARG A 427 -20.79 11.25 -13.49
N ASP A 428 -21.43 11.97 -12.58
CA ASP A 428 -21.64 11.49 -11.22
C ASP A 428 -22.34 10.13 -11.22
N GLY A 429 -21.78 9.19 -10.44
CA GLY A 429 -22.29 7.83 -10.33
C GLY A 429 -21.89 6.87 -11.47
N GLU A 430 -21.25 7.36 -12.52
CA GLU A 430 -20.67 6.51 -13.56
C GLU A 430 -19.29 5.97 -13.13
N VAL A 431 -18.93 4.80 -13.69
CA VAL A 431 -17.62 4.20 -13.45
C VAL A 431 -16.58 4.86 -14.33
N GLY A 432 -15.52 5.36 -13.70
CA GLY A 432 -14.36 5.94 -14.36
C GLY A 432 -13.04 5.37 -13.83
N GLU A 433 -11.93 5.77 -14.44
CA GLU A 433 -10.59 5.48 -13.94
C GLU A 433 -10.28 6.40 -12.76
N VAL A 434 -10.02 5.80 -11.60
CA VAL A 434 -9.63 6.53 -10.40
C VAL A 434 -8.32 7.27 -10.66
N THR A 435 -8.38 8.59 -10.62
CA THR A 435 -7.25 9.47 -10.90
C THR A 435 -7.08 10.46 -9.75
N VAL A 436 -5.87 10.56 -9.22
CA VAL A 436 -5.61 11.26 -7.97
C VAL A 436 -4.45 12.25 -8.08
N ALA A 437 -4.53 13.34 -7.33
CA ALA A 437 -3.45 14.28 -7.12
C ALA A 437 -3.38 14.68 -5.64
N GLY A 438 -2.18 14.94 -5.15
CA GLY A 438 -1.96 15.33 -3.77
C GLY A 438 -0.48 15.29 -3.39
N PRO A 439 -0.11 15.75 -2.20
CA PRO A 439 1.29 15.86 -1.78
C PRO A 439 1.97 14.49 -1.60
N HIS A 440 1.21 13.44 -1.31
CA HIS A 440 1.70 12.07 -1.24
C HIS A 440 1.26 11.21 -2.45
N VAL A 441 1.12 11.86 -3.62
CA VAL A 441 0.91 11.21 -4.91
C VAL A 441 2.18 11.30 -5.74
N ASN A 442 2.67 10.17 -6.20
CA ASN A 442 3.88 10.09 -7.02
C ASN A 442 3.71 10.82 -8.35
N GLN A 443 4.62 11.75 -8.66
CA GLN A 443 4.55 12.59 -9.84
C GLN A 443 5.33 12.01 -11.03
N THR A 444 6.31 11.12 -10.81
CA THR A 444 7.20 10.66 -11.87
C THR A 444 7.75 9.26 -11.63
N TYR A 445 8.28 8.65 -12.68
CA TYR A 445 9.04 7.40 -12.60
C TYR A 445 10.47 7.61 -13.07
N TYR A 446 11.41 7.12 -12.30
CA TYR A 446 12.83 7.27 -12.57
C TYR A 446 13.20 6.66 -13.92
N ARG A 447 13.75 7.48 -14.84
CA ARG A 447 14.18 7.09 -16.18
C ARG A 447 13.15 6.33 -17.00
N ASN A 448 11.86 6.59 -16.80
CA ASN A 448 10.80 5.93 -17.53
C ASN A 448 9.74 6.92 -18.05
N PRO A 449 10.08 7.76 -19.04
CA PRO A 449 9.15 8.74 -19.58
C PRO A 449 7.92 8.09 -20.26
N ALA A 450 8.03 6.86 -20.75
CA ALA A 450 6.90 6.14 -21.32
C ALA A 450 5.86 5.82 -20.23
N ALA A 451 6.29 5.34 -19.06
CA ALA A 451 5.38 5.10 -17.95
C ALA A 451 4.76 6.39 -17.41
N VAL A 452 5.52 7.50 -17.39
CA VAL A 452 4.99 8.82 -17.02
C VAL A 452 3.86 9.20 -17.98
N ARG A 453 4.09 9.20 -19.29
CA ARG A 453 3.06 9.52 -20.28
C ARG A 453 1.82 8.61 -20.22
N ALA A 454 2.01 7.35 -19.88
CA ALA A 454 0.90 6.38 -19.81
C ALA A 454 0.02 6.54 -18.56
N THR A 455 0.57 7.10 -17.46
CA THR A 455 -0.11 7.07 -16.15
C THR A 455 -0.21 8.44 -15.49
N LYS A 456 0.37 9.47 -16.05
CA LYS A 456 0.30 10.84 -15.51
C LYS A 456 -0.39 11.76 -16.51
N VAL A 457 -1.21 12.64 -15.96
CA VAL A 457 -1.88 13.73 -16.68
C VAL A 457 -1.51 15.02 -15.99
N VAL A 458 -1.13 16.04 -16.75
CA VAL A 458 -0.84 17.37 -16.21
C VAL A 458 -2.01 18.27 -16.58
N ASP A 459 -2.70 18.82 -15.58
CA ASP A 459 -3.83 19.69 -15.83
C ASP A 459 -3.40 21.12 -16.24
N GLU A 460 -4.36 21.96 -16.55
CA GLU A 460 -4.18 23.35 -16.97
C GLU A 460 -3.51 24.24 -15.91
N THR A 461 -3.50 23.79 -14.65
CA THR A 461 -2.81 24.47 -13.52
C THR A 461 -1.39 23.98 -13.30
N GLY A 462 -0.93 22.98 -14.08
CA GLY A 462 0.34 22.32 -13.92
C GLY A 462 0.33 21.22 -12.83
N THR A 463 -0.83 20.86 -12.29
CA THR A 463 -0.93 19.77 -11.33
C THR A 463 -0.75 18.41 -12.02
N VAL A 464 0.10 17.58 -11.45
CA VAL A 464 0.30 16.20 -11.92
C VAL A 464 -0.71 15.28 -11.26
N TRP A 465 -1.55 14.65 -12.06
CA TRP A 465 -2.51 13.64 -11.67
C TRP A 465 -1.99 12.25 -11.98
N HIS A 466 -2.21 11.31 -11.08
CA HIS A 466 -1.87 9.91 -11.26
C HIS A 466 -3.12 9.09 -11.59
N ARG A 467 -3.13 8.45 -12.75
CA ARG A 467 -4.10 7.44 -13.16
C ARG A 467 -3.72 6.11 -12.51
N THR A 468 -4.57 5.61 -11.61
CA THR A 468 -4.27 4.40 -10.82
C THR A 468 -4.42 3.11 -11.62
N GLY A 469 -5.21 3.16 -12.70
CA GLY A 469 -5.65 2.00 -13.47
C GLY A 469 -6.78 1.22 -12.79
N ASP A 470 -7.29 1.69 -11.64
CA ASP A 470 -8.46 1.12 -10.98
C ASP A 470 -9.73 1.76 -11.53
N ALA A 471 -10.76 0.95 -11.75
CA ALA A 471 -12.10 1.38 -12.10
C ALA A 471 -12.91 1.60 -10.82
N GLY A 472 -13.63 2.72 -10.73
CA GLY A 472 -14.42 3.04 -9.56
C GLY A 472 -15.45 4.13 -9.81
N TYR A 473 -16.32 4.35 -8.82
CA TYR A 473 -17.32 5.41 -8.82
C TYR A 473 -17.46 6.01 -7.42
N LEU A 474 -18.03 7.21 -7.33
CA LEU A 474 -18.43 7.83 -6.06
C LEU A 474 -19.93 7.60 -5.84
N ASP A 475 -20.31 7.22 -4.61
CA ASP A 475 -21.71 7.17 -4.22
C ASP A 475 -22.23 8.54 -3.74
N GLY A 476 -23.54 8.61 -3.43
CA GLY A 476 -24.18 9.85 -2.97
C GLY A 476 -23.65 10.40 -1.65
N ASP A 477 -22.91 9.59 -0.88
CA ASP A 477 -22.24 9.99 0.36
C ASP A 477 -20.78 10.39 0.16
N GLY A 478 -20.28 10.42 -1.10
CA GLY A 478 -18.91 10.74 -1.47
C GLY A 478 -17.91 9.64 -1.14
N ARG A 479 -18.37 8.39 -0.97
CA ARG A 479 -17.48 7.23 -0.77
C ARG A 479 -17.07 6.66 -2.12
N LEU A 480 -15.79 6.34 -2.23
CA LEU A 480 -15.21 5.68 -3.40
C LEU A 480 -15.49 4.18 -3.35
N TRP A 481 -15.97 3.65 -4.45
CA TRP A 481 -16.18 2.23 -4.69
C TRP A 481 -15.27 1.75 -5.80
N ILE A 482 -14.52 0.68 -5.54
CA ILE A 482 -13.64 0.04 -6.53
C ILE A 482 -14.36 -1.17 -7.11
N VAL A 483 -14.50 -1.22 -8.42
CA VAL A 483 -15.16 -2.31 -9.14
C VAL A 483 -14.19 -3.24 -9.87
N GLY A 484 -12.92 -2.86 -9.99
CA GLY A 484 -11.87 -3.68 -10.60
C GLY A 484 -10.75 -2.85 -11.18
N ARG A 485 -9.99 -3.46 -12.10
CA ARG A 485 -8.96 -2.80 -12.90
C ARG A 485 -9.50 -2.48 -14.28
N ILE A 486 -9.16 -1.30 -14.82
CA ILE A 486 -9.51 -0.95 -16.21
C ILE A 486 -8.97 -2.00 -17.20
N ALA A 487 -7.74 -2.45 -17.01
CA ALA A 487 -7.10 -3.44 -17.88
C ALA A 487 -7.72 -4.85 -17.80
N ASP A 488 -8.46 -5.15 -16.74
CA ASP A 488 -9.08 -6.47 -16.50
C ASP A 488 -10.60 -6.45 -16.77
N THR A 489 -11.15 -5.29 -17.17
CA THR A 489 -12.56 -5.16 -17.56
C THR A 489 -12.88 -6.08 -18.74
N VAL A 490 -13.96 -6.85 -18.62
CA VAL A 490 -14.45 -7.71 -19.69
C VAL A 490 -15.58 -7.01 -20.41
N ARG A 491 -15.36 -6.70 -21.70
CA ARG A 491 -16.37 -6.06 -22.54
C ARG A 491 -17.19 -7.12 -23.29
N ARG A 492 -18.51 -7.06 -23.13
CA ARG A 492 -19.44 -7.93 -23.83
C ARG A 492 -20.54 -7.11 -24.48
N GLY A 493 -20.46 -6.99 -25.81
CA GLY A 493 -21.32 -6.07 -26.56
C GLY A 493 -21.04 -4.63 -26.20
N ASP A 494 -22.06 -3.93 -25.76
CA ASP A 494 -22.03 -2.52 -25.30
C ASP A 494 -21.86 -2.38 -23.76
N ARG A 495 -21.68 -3.51 -23.03
CA ARG A 495 -21.58 -3.51 -21.58
C ARG A 495 -20.18 -3.91 -21.12
N ASP A 496 -19.71 -3.19 -20.10
CA ASP A 496 -18.48 -3.49 -19.39
C ASP A 496 -18.80 -4.25 -18.08
N TYR A 497 -18.13 -5.37 -17.88
CA TYR A 497 -18.20 -6.17 -16.66
C TYR A 497 -16.91 -6.02 -15.89
N TYR A 498 -17.02 -5.52 -14.67
CA TYR A 498 -15.89 -5.26 -13.81
C TYR A 498 -15.65 -6.44 -12.86
N PRO A 499 -14.42 -7.02 -12.85
CA PRO A 499 -14.16 -8.27 -12.14
C PRO A 499 -14.58 -8.29 -10.68
N ALA A 500 -14.18 -7.28 -9.88
CA ALA A 500 -14.46 -7.28 -8.45
C ALA A 500 -15.97 -7.32 -8.11
N ALA A 501 -16.79 -6.70 -8.95
CA ALA A 501 -18.25 -6.70 -8.77
C ALA A 501 -18.84 -8.09 -9.04
N VAL A 502 -18.41 -8.77 -10.12
CA VAL A 502 -18.89 -10.11 -10.51
C VAL A 502 -18.39 -11.18 -9.55
N GLU A 503 -17.15 -11.05 -9.13
CA GLU A 503 -16.49 -11.98 -8.20
C GLU A 503 -17.13 -11.95 -6.82
N ALA A 504 -17.48 -10.77 -6.33
CA ALA A 504 -18.21 -10.61 -5.08
C ALA A 504 -19.57 -11.35 -5.11
N LEU A 505 -20.32 -11.21 -6.21
CA LEU A 505 -21.59 -11.94 -6.41
C LEU A 505 -21.40 -13.44 -6.40
N ALA A 506 -20.37 -13.96 -7.09
CA ALA A 506 -20.10 -15.38 -7.13
C ALA A 506 -19.72 -15.94 -5.74
N GLN A 507 -19.01 -15.16 -4.95
CA GLN A 507 -18.57 -15.55 -3.59
C GLN A 507 -19.71 -15.58 -2.57
N GLU A 508 -20.88 -15.02 -2.86
CA GLU A 508 -22.08 -15.19 -2.02
C GLU A 508 -22.66 -16.62 -2.07
N LEU A 509 -22.26 -17.39 -3.07
CA LEU A 509 -22.70 -18.78 -3.16
C LEU A 509 -21.93 -19.66 -2.15
N PRO A 510 -22.62 -20.44 -1.30
CA PRO A 510 -21.98 -21.33 -0.35
C PRO A 510 -20.99 -22.29 -1.02
N GLY A 511 -19.77 -22.32 -0.51
CA GLY A 511 -18.68 -23.16 -0.97
C GLY A 511 -17.86 -22.59 -2.14
N VAL A 512 -18.17 -21.40 -2.64
CA VAL A 512 -17.29 -20.62 -3.52
C VAL A 512 -16.28 -19.90 -2.64
N GLU A 513 -15.01 -20.25 -2.79
CA GLU A 513 -13.92 -19.66 -2.00
C GLU A 513 -13.37 -18.40 -2.67
N ARG A 514 -13.17 -18.46 -4.00
CA ARG A 514 -12.68 -17.37 -4.83
C ARG A 514 -13.25 -17.49 -6.24
N ALA A 515 -13.36 -16.36 -6.91
CA ALA A 515 -13.75 -16.29 -8.31
C ALA A 515 -12.88 -15.27 -9.05
N ALA A 516 -12.69 -15.46 -10.34
CA ALA A 516 -11.98 -14.53 -11.23
C ALA A 516 -12.74 -14.39 -12.54
N LEU A 517 -13.14 -13.18 -12.89
CA LEU A 517 -13.74 -12.89 -14.19
C LEU A 517 -12.65 -12.56 -15.20
N VAL A 518 -12.61 -13.28 -16.30
CA VAL A 518 -11.65 -13.05 -17.40
C VAL A 518 -12.35 -13.08 -18.75
N ALA A 519 -11.80 -12.38 -19.74
CA ALA A 519 -12.20 -12.56 -21.12
C ALA A 519 -11.60 -13.87 -21.67
N ASP A 520 -12.39 -14.67 -22.38
CA ASP A 520 -11.88 -15.76 -23.19
C ASP A 520 -11.31 -15.26 -24.53
N ARG A 521 -10.76 -16.16 -25.35
CA ARG A 521 -10.15 -15.82 -26.65
C ARG A 521 -11.16 -15.26 -27.67
N ALA A 522 -12.43 -15.55 -27.50
CA ALA A 522 -13.50 -15.03 -28.36
C ALA A 522 -14.08 -13.71 -27.84
N GLY A 523 -13.58 -13.19 -26.70
CA GLY A 523 -14.10 -12.00 -26.05
C GLY A 523 -15.31 -12.26 -25.15
N GLY A 524 -15.65 -13.51 -24.89
CA GLY A 524 -16.72 -13.92 -23.96
C GLY A 524 -16.31 -13.74 -22.50
N ALA A 525 -17.31 -13.57 -21.62
CA ALA A 525 -17.12 -13.44 -20.19
C ALA A 525 -17.03 -14.83 -19.54
N ARG A 526 -15.85 -15.22 -19.08
CA ARG A 526 -15.61 -16.49 -18.39
C ARG A 526 -15.32 -16.25 -16.91
N LEU A 527 -16.04 -16.95 -16.04
CA LEU A 527 -15.75 -16.97 -14.61
C LEU A 527 -14.95 -18.22 -14.24
N VAL A 528 -13.78 -18.05 -13.67
CA VAL A 528 -12.97 -19.14 -13.13
C VAL A 528 -13.17 -19.19 -11.63
N VAL A 529 -13.59 -20.33 -11.10
CA VAL A 529 -14.04 -20.48 -9.71
C VAL A 529 -13.20 -21.50 -8.97
N GLN A 530 -12.68 -21.10 -7.82
CA GLN A 530 -12.13 -21.98 -6.80
C GLN A 530 -13.24 -22.28 -5.81
N ALA A 531 -13.68 -23.54 -5.77
CA ALA A 531 -14.77 -23.97 -4.91
C ALA A 531 -14.52 -25.36 -4.32
N ALA A 532 -15.09 -25.62 -3.14
CA ALA A 532 -15.16 -26.94 -2.54
C ALA A 532 -15.83 -27.95 -3.51
N ARG A 533 -15.44 -29.23 -3.44
CA ARG A 533 -15.90 -30.24 -4.39
C ARG A 533 -17.45 -30.33 -4.52
N GLY A 534 -18.17 -30.18 -3.40
CA GLY A 534 -19.64 -30.20 -3.37
C GLY A 534 -20.32 -28.93 -3.88
N ALA A 535 -19.58 -27.86 -4.12
CA ALA A 535 -20.08 -26.55 -4.60
C ALA A 535 -19.76 -26.28 -6.08
N ARG A 536 -19.22 -27.26 -6.81
CA ARG A 536 -18.86 -27.13 -8.23
C ARG A 536 -20.08 -27.39 -9.14
N ASP A 537 -20.99 -26.41 -9.12
CA ASP A 537 -22.20 -26.42 -9.95
C ASP A 537 -22.19 -25.16 -10.84
N SER A 538 -21.77 -25.33 -12.09
CA SER A 538 -21.66 -24.24 -13.07
C SER A 538 -23.03 -23.60 -13.35
N ARG A 539 -24.10 -24.42 -13.43
CA ARG A 539 -25.45 -23.93 -13.72
C ARG A 539 -25.97 -23.04 -12.60
N ARG A 540 -25.81 -23.48 -11.35
CA ARG A 540 -26.18 -22.66 -10.17
C ARG A 540 -25.47 -21.32 -10.16
N ILE A 541 -24.16 -21.30 -10.48
CA ILE A 541 -23.36 -20.07 -10.53
C ILE A 541 -23.85 -19.17 -11.66
N THR A 542 -24.05 -19.73 -12.86
CA THR A 542 -24.53 -18.99 -14.03
C THR A 542 -25.91 -18.37 -13.77
N ASP A 543 -26.85 -19.17 -13.22
CA ASP A 543 -28.21 -18.72 -12.92
C ASP A 543 -28.22 -17.61 -11.87
N HIS A 544 -27.37 -17.72 -10.83
CA HIS A 544 -27.22 -16.69 -9.79
C HIS A 544 -26.71 -15.37 -10.37
N LEU A 545 -25.65 -15.41 -11.19
CA LEU A 545 -25.10 -14.22 -11.83
C LEU A 545 -26.08 -13.59 -12.83
N ALA A 546 -26.76 -14.41 -13.61
CA ALA A 546 -27.77 -13.94 -14.55
C ALA A 546 -28.95 -13.25 -13.84
N ALA A 547 -29.40 -13.80 -12.69
CA ALA A 547 -30.43 -13.19 -11.86
C ALA A 547 -30.00 -11.81 -11.31
N ALA A 548 -28.71 -11.63 -11.05
CA ALA A 548 -28.12 -10.34 -10.68
C ALA A 548 -27.86 -9.40 -11.87
N GLY A 549 -28.21 -9.80 -13.10
CA GLY A 549 -28.01 -8.98 -14.30
C GLY A 549 -26.60 -9.04 -14.88
N VAL A 550 -25.80 -10.03 -14.48
CA VAL A 550 -24.40 -10.23 -14.90
C VAL A 550 -24.22 -11.62 -15.52
N PRO A 551 -24.83 -11.90 -16.70
CA PRO A 551 -24.67 -13.21 -17.33
C PRO A 551 -23.23 -13.42 -17.78
N VAL A 552 -22.66 -14.59 -17.43
CA VAL A 552 -21.36 -15.04 -17.94
C VAL A 552 -21.59 -16.14 -19.01
N ASP A 553 -20.64 -16.25 -19.95
CA ASP A 553 -20.75 -17.21 -21.06
C ASP A 553 -20.27 -18.61 -20.66
N ALA A 554 -19.34 -18.67 -19.70
CA ALA A 554 -18.82 -19.95 -19.22
C ALA A 554 -18.36 -19.86 -17.75
N VAL A 555 -18.46 -20.98 -17.04
CA VAL A 555 -17.88 -21.18 -15.72
C VAL A 555 -16.86 -22.32 -15.77
N ALA A 556 -15.64 -22.06 -15.36
CA ALA A 556 -14.58 -23.05 -15.21
C ALA A 556 -14.21 -23.22 -13.74
N PHE A 557 -13.74 -24.42 -13.36
CA PHE A 557 -13.30 -24.67 -11.98
C PHE A 557 -11.80 -24.89 -11.91
N ALA A 558 -11.15 -24.18 -11.02
CA ALA A 558 -9.74 -24.36 -10.68
C ALA A 558 -9.60 -25.01 -9.29
N ARG A 559 -8.49 -25.74 -9.06
CA ARG A 559 -8.15 -26.24 -7.73
C ARG A 559 -7.71 -25.08 -6.81
N ALA A 560 -6.95 -24.14 -7.37
CA ALA A 560 -6.54 -22.91 -6.75
C ALA A 560 -6.40 -21.85 -7.83
N LEU A 561 -6.81 -20.62 -7.55
CA LEU A 561 -6.59 -19.50 -8.47
C LEU A 561 -5.18 -18.93 -8.25
N PRO A 562 -4.42 -18.67 -9.34
CA PRO A 562 -3.16 -17.94 -9.25
C PRO A 562 -3.33 -16.60 -8.53
N VAL A 563 -2.40 -16.32 -7.63
CA VAL A 563 -2.37 -15.06 -6.86
C VAL A 563 -1.03 -14.37 -7.04
N ASP A 564 -1.03 -13.05 -6.97
CA ASP A 564 0.20 -12.25 -6.95
C ASP A 564 1.09 -12.72 -5.78
N PRO A 565 2.31 -13.21 -6.05
CA PRO A 565 3.19 -13.77 -5.01
C PRO A 565 3.57 -12.78 -3.92
N ARG A 566 3.37 -11.47 -4.15
CA ARG A 566 3.71 -10.40 -3.21
C ARG A 566 2.68 -10.22 -2.10
N HIS A 567 1.41 -10.32 -2.46
CA HIS A 567 0.31 -10.02 -1.53
C HIS A 567 -0.58 -11.23 -1.24
N ARG A 568 -0.47 -12.32 -2.02
CA ARG A 568 -1.27 -13.56 -1.97
C ARG A 568 -2.79 -13.40 -1.81
N ALA A 569 -3.24 -12.17 -1.72
CA ALA A 569 -4.65 -11.80 -1.66
C ALA A 569 -5.18 -11.28 -3.00
N LYS A 570 -4.29 -10.73 -3.86
CA LYS A 570 -4.64 -10.26 -5.20
C LYS A 570 -4.56 -11.42 -6.18
N LEU A 571 -5.59 -11.57 -7.01
CA LEU A 571 -5.58 -12.52 -8.13
C LEU A 571 -4.56 -12.09 -9.20
N ASP A 572 -3.84 -13.05 -9.76
CA ASP A 572 -3.00 -12.85 -10.93
C ASP A 572 -3.82 -13.11 -12.19
N TYR A 573 -4.56 -12.08 -12.63
CA TYR A 573 -5.42 -12.17 -13.82
C TYR A 573 -4.69 -12.54 -15.09
N ARG A 574 -3.39 -12.23 -15.18
CA ARG A 574 -2.58 -12.61 -16.34
C ARG A 574 -2.41 -14.11 -16.40
N SER A 575 -1.93 -14.72 -15.33
CA SER A 575 -1.78 -16.18 -15.24
C SER A 575 -3.12 -16.89 -15.40
N ILE A 576 -4.19 -16.36 -14.77
CA ILE A 576 -5.53 -16.92 -14.91
C ILE A 576 -6.02 -16.89 -16.37
N ARG A 577 -5.80 -15.78 -17.08
CA ARG A 577 -6.11 -15.71 -18.53
C ARG A 577 -5.28 -16.69 -19.33
N GLU A 578 -3.97 -16.77 -19.11
CA GLU A 578 -3.09 -17.70 -19.83
C GLU A 578 -3.52 -19.16 -19.63
N GLU A 579 -3.97 -19.55 -18.42
CA GLU A 579 -4.40 -20.91 -18.09
C GLU A 579 -5.83 -21.24 -18.54
N HIS A 580 -6.73 -20.26 -18.58
CA HIS A 580 -8.17 -20.49 -18.73
C HIS A 580 -8.83 -19.77 -19.92
N SER A 581 -8.09 -19.09 -20.80
CA SER A 581 -8.65 -18.44 -22.00
C SER A 581 -8.92 -19.39 -23.16
N ALA A 582 -8.67 -20.67 -23.01
CA ALA A 582 -8.91 -21.69 -24.04
C ALA A 582 -10.39 -22.04 -24.18
#